data_0b3f82d6299ba0a016189a6f514c1a64
#
_entry.id   0b3f82d6299ba0a016189a6f514c1a64
#
_cell.length_a   1.000
_cell.length_b   1.000
_cell.length_c   1.000
_cell.angle_alpha   90.00
_cell.angle_beta   90.00
_cell.angle_gamma   90.00
#
_symmetry.space_group_name_H-M   'P 1'
#
loop_
_entity.id
_entity.type
_entity.pdbx_description
1 polymer ?
#
loop_
_entity_poly.entity_id
_entity_poly.type
_entity_poly.pdbx_seq_one_letter_code
_entity_poly.pdbx_strand_id
1 'polypeptide(L)'
;RAELEADYKALFEAFTAGWNLHLEHTGADQIDGWCQGLPWVQPVEPVDAYAYARAVILLASSGQLTGYIAGATPPEAAATATTGPGSDTTTATTSARSGPGSDGAVDLGAFAESVALAAPGDIGSNGWAIGADRSASGGGMLVANPHFPWEGELRFWEVHLTVPGETDIYGVQLAGLPGIGIGFTEEFAWTHTVSAGNRFTAYRLDLQPGSPTTYRYGEEWREMTPTTHTIEVLGADGAVAEVERTTWSTHYGPVIDFPGFGWTDAATITYRDANIDNDEFIQQYFGMLQADSFDEFVDVQSTANGIPLFNTVAASADGRAWYADTSATPNLSPAALSAYEASLDTDPIVKVAADSGAVLLDGSDPLFEWMDEPGARDPGLVPAARQPSVERSDYVFNANDSFWVPHATAFLAGDYSPLHGRQETVRSTRT
;
A
#
# COMPACT_ATOMS: atom_id res chain seq x y z
N ARG A 1 14.37 -9.23 9.15
CA ARG A 1 13.84 -9.89 7.92
C ARG A 1 13.49 -11.30 8.32
N ALA A 2 12.21 -11.60 8.34
CA ALA A 2 11.72 -12.90 8.69
C ALA A 2 12.43 -13.95 7.84
N GLU A 3 12.81 -15.06 8.44
CA GLU A 3 13.19 -16.23 7.68
C GLU A 3 11.89 -16.75 7.03
N LEU A 4 11.67 -16.41 5.75
CA LEU A 4 10.62 -17.03 4.97
C LEU A 4 10.72 -18.55 5.14
N GLU A 5 9.60 -19.19 5.38
CA GLU A 5 9.54 -20.65 5.45
C GLU A 5 10.04 -21.27 4.14
N ALA A 6 10.55 -22.50 4.21
CA ALA A 6 11.21 -23.14 3.07
C ALA A 6 10.30 -23.21 1.83
N ASP A 7 9.01 -23.43 2.03
CA ASP A 7 8.03 -23.57 0.95
C ASP A 7 7.80 -22.25 0.20
N TYR A 8 7.79 -21.12 0.91
CA TYR A 8 7.67 -19.80 0.27
C TYR A 8 8.94 -19.44 -0.52
N LYS A 9 10.12 -19.78 -0.03
CA LYS A 9 11.37 -19.65 -0.78
C LYS A 9 11.34 -20.48 -2.05
N ALA A 10 10.88 -21.74 -1.94
CA ALA A 10 10.77 -22.66 -3.07
C ALA A 10 9.80 -22.14 -4.14
N LEU A 11 8.72 -21.45 -3.74
CA LEU A 11 7.78 -20.81 -4.68
C LEU A 11 8.47 -19.74 -5.54
N PHE A 12 9.25 -18.84 -4.94
CA PHE A 12 9.98 -17.81 -5.67
C PHE A 12 11.12 -18.40 -6.50
N GLU A 13 11.83 -19.41 -5.99
CA GLU A 13 12.86 -20.15 -6.74
C GLU A 13 12.29 -20.82 -7.99
N ALA A 14 11.14 -21.50 -7.86
CA ALA A 14 10.47 -22.16 -8.99
C ALA A 14 9.95 -21.15 -10.02
N PHE A 15 9.33 -20.06 -9.55
CA PHE A 15 8.83 -19.00 -10.44
C PHE A 15 9.96 -18.35 -11.26
N THR A 16 11.05 -17.98 -10.60
CA THR A 16 12.20 -17.35 -11.29
C THR A 16 12.95 -18.35 -12.18
N ALA A 17 13.03 -19.62 -11.81
CA ALA A 17 13.57 -20.65 -12.69
C ALA A 17 12.75 -20.80 -13.98
N GLY A 18 11.41 -20.74 -13.87
CA GLY A 18 10.53 -20.74 -15.06
C GLY A 18 10.72 -19.52 -15.94
N TRP A 19 10.82 -18.33 -15.36
CA TRP A 19 11.12 -17.10 -16.09
C TRP A 19 12.48 -17.19 -16.83
N ASN A 20 13.53 -17.60 -16.12
CA ASN A 20 14.87 -17.71 -16.68
C ASN A 20 14.95 -18.76 -17.79
N LEU A 21 14.23 -19.87 -17.64
CA LEU A 21 14.14 -20.89 -18.70
C LEU A 21 13.43 -20.34 -19.95
N HIS A 22 12.37 -19.55 -19.77
CA HIS A 22 11.70 -18.87 -20.89
C HIS A 22 12.64 -17.89 -21.59
N LEU A 23 13.38 -17.09 -20.82
CA LEU A 23 14.35 -16.13 -21.34
C LEU A 23 15.48 -16.84 -22.12
N GLU A 24 16.00 -17.96 -21.60
CA GLU A 24 17.04 -18.78 -22.26
C GLU A 24 16.54 -19.34 -23.60
N HIS A 25 15.30 -19.85 -23.66
CA HIS A 25 14.74 -20.44 -24.85
C HIS A 25 14.35 -19.39 -25.92
N THR A 26 13.86 -18.25 -25.49
CA THR A 26 13.35 -17.19 -26.36
C THR A 26 14.46 -16.26 -26.84
N GLY A 27 15.38 -15.91 -25.96
CA GLY A 27 16.40 -14.89 -26.17
C GLY A 27 15.88 -13.47 -25.89
N ALA A 28 16.71 -12.63 -25.26
CA ALA A 28 16.34 -11.27 -24.88
C ALA A 28 15.90 -10.37 -26.05
N ASP A 29 16.46 -10.62 -27.23
CA ASP A 29 16.16 -9.92 -28.48
C ASP A 29 14.87 -10.37 -29.17
N GLN A 30 14.24 -11.44 -28.68
CA GLN A 30 13.01 -12.02 -29.23
C GLN A 30 11.82 -11.90 -28.24
N ILE A 31 12.05 -11.38 -27.03
CA ILE A 31 10.95 -11.10 -26.09
C ILE A 31 10.13 -9.93 -26.64
N ASP A 32 8.82 -10.14 -26.77
CA ASP A 32 7.91 -9.10 -27.22
C ASP A 32 7.79 -7.96 -26.19
N GLY A 33 7.74 -6.74 -26.69
CA GLY A 33 7.51 -5.56 -25.89
C GLY A 33 8.60 -4.48 -26.04
N TRP A 34 8.40 -3.38 -25.33
CA TRP A 34 9.28 -2.21 -25.42
C TRP A 34 10.69 -2.44 -24.82
N CYS A 35 10.88 -3.50 -24.03
CA CYS A 35 12.18 -3.87 -23.46
C CYS A 35 12.97 -4.82 -24.37
N GLN A 36 12.45 -5.22 -25.55
CA GLN A 36 13.09 -6.17 -26.45
C GLN A 36 14.57 -5.80 -26.72
N GLY A 37 15.48 -6.73 -26.44
CA GLY A 37 16.90 -6.55 -26.67
C GLY A 37 17.61 -5.51 -25.80
N LEU A 38 16.94 -4.95 -24.79
CA LEU A 38 17.57 -3.98 -23.92
C LEU A 38 18.45 -4.66 -22.85
N PRO A 39 19.52 -3.99 -22.38
CA PRO A 39 20.55 -4.63 -21.53
C PRO A 39 20.04 -5.08 -20.16
N TRP A 40 18.90 -4.57 -19.68
CA TRP A 40 18.27 -5.01 -18.45
C TRP A 40 17.35 -6.23 -18.59
N VAL A 41 17.12 -6.73 -19.82
CA VAL A 41 16.43 -8.01 -20.04
C VAL A 41 17.44 -9.13 -19.82
N GLN A 42 17.54 -9.58 -18.59
CA GLN A 42 18.50 -10.56 -18.10
C GLN A 42 17.83 -11.54 -17.12
N PRO A 43 18.48 -12.66 -16.83
CA PRO A 43 18.00 -13.57 -15.79
C PRO A 43 17.75 -12.84 -14.47
N VAL A 44 16.69 -13.24 -13.75
CA VAL A 44 16.32 -12.71 -12.45
C VAL A 44 16.58 -13.70 -11.34
N GLU A 45 16.86 -13.21 -10.14
CA GLU A 45 17.03 -14.04 -8.96
C GLU A 45 15.73 -14.09 -8.14
N PRO A 46 15.56 -15.09 -7.24
CA PRO A 46 14.37 -15.16 -6.37
C PRO A 46 14.14 -13.89 -5.54
N VAL A 47 15.22 -13.18 -5.16
CA VAL A 47 15.15 -11.93 -4.43
C VAL A 47 14.54 -10.79 -5.28
N ASP A 48 14.72 -10.81 -6.59
CA ASP A 48 14.14 -9.79 -7.49
C ASP A 48 12.63 -9.94 -7.57
N ALA A 49 12.15 -11.19 -7.72
CA ALA A 49 10.71 -11.48 -7.72
C ALA A 49 10.07 -11.14 -6.34
N TYR A 50 10.77 -11.42 -5.24
CA TYR A 50 10.33 -11.02 -3.92
C TYR A 50 10.30 -9.49 -3.76
N ALA A 51 11.31 -8.78 -4.25
CA ALA A 51 11.35 -7.32 -4.21
C ALA A 51 10.20 -6.70 -5.02
N TYR A 52 9.88 -7.29 -6.18
CA TYR A 52 8.72 -6.89 -6.98
C TYR A 52 7.40 -7.13 -6.22
N ALA A 53 7.23 -8.29 -5.61
CA ALA A 53 6.08 -8.58 -4.77
C ALA A 53 5.94 -7.58 -3.61
N ARG A 54 7.05 -7.21 -2.97
CA ARG A 54 7.09 -6.14 -1.95
C ARG A 54 6.65 -4.78 -2.51
N ALA A 55 7.09 -4.42 -3.70
CA ALA A 55 6.67 -3.18 -4.35
C ALA A 55 5.16 -3.15 -4.61
N VAL A 56 4.58 -4.28 -5.03
CA VAL A 56 3.13 -4.40 -5.28
C VAL A 56 2.31 -4.20 -4.02
N ILE A 57 2.70 -4.73 -2.87
CA ILE A 57 1.92 -4.53 -1.63
C ILE A 57 1.99 -3.09 -1.09
N LEU A 58 2.98 -2.31 -1.50
CA LEU A 58 3.14 -0.91 -1.13
C LEU A 58 2.38 0.07 -2.06
N LEU A 59 1.65 -0.43 -3.06
CA LEU A 59 0.95 0.40 -4.06
C LEU A 59 -0.02 1.42 -3.46
N ALA A 60 -0.69 1.08 -2.34
CA ALA A 60 -1.64 1.99 -1.68
C ALA A 60 -1.00 2.86 -0.59
N SER A 61 0.31 2.88 -0.49
CA SER A 61 1.07 3.61 0.53
C SER A 61 2.40 4.11 -0.02
N SER A 62 3.53 3.59 0.42
CA SER A 62 4.87 4.04 0.00
C SER A 62 5.08 4.05 -1.51
N GLY A 63 4.46 3.14 -2.26
CA GLY A 63 4.56 3.09 -3.72
C GLY A 63 4.09 4.38 -4.39
N GLN A 64 3.01 5.00 -3.90
CA GLN A 64 2.49 6.27 -4.41
C GLN A 64 3.35 7.48 -3.96
N LEU A 65 4.12 7.31 -2.89
CA LEU A 65 4.93 8.38 -2.30
C LEU A 65 6.37 8.43 -2.82
N THR A 66 6.78 7.48 -3.66
CA THR A 66 8.18 7.33 -4.13
C THR A 66 8.75 8.63 -4.72
N GLY A 67 7.99 9.36 -5.52
CA GLY A 67 8.41 10.63 -6.11
C GLY A 67 8.65 11.72 -5.07
N TYR A 68 7.81 11.78 -4.05
CA TYR A 68 7.92 12.75 -2.94
C TYR A 68 9.05 12.38 -1.97
N ILE A 69 9.35 11.10 -1.79
CA ILE A 69 10.50 10.61 -1.01
C ILE A 69 11.80 10.98 -1.73
N ALA A 70 11.89 10.64 -3.02
CA ALA A 70 13.09 10.89 -3.83
C ALA A 70 13.37 12.40 -4.06
N GLY A 71 12.33 13.22 -4.00
CA GLY A 71 12.39 14.67 -4.12
C GLY A 71 12.71 15.41 -2.82
N ALA A 72 12.51 14.76 -1.66
CA ALA A 72 12.68 15.38 -0.36
C ALA A 72 14.15 15.79 -0.10
N THR A 73 14.37 17.08 -0.02
CA THR A 73 15.71 17.66 0.19
C THR A 73 15.61 18.73 1.27
N PRO A 74 16.41 18.65 2.35
CA PRO A 74 16.41 19.68 3.36
C PRO A 74 16.81 21.04 2.75
N PRO A 75 16.25 22.15 3.22
CA PRO A 75 16.71 23.46 2.82
C PRO A 75 18.21 23.58 3.14
N GLU A 76 18.96 24.22 2.25
CA GLU A 76 20.38 24.51 2.54
C GLU A 76 20.45 25.30 3.83
N ALA A 77 21.14 24.77 4.83
CA ALA A 77 21.48 25.56 6.01
C ALA A 77 22.16 26.82 5.52
N ALA A 78 21.63 28.00 5.88
CA ALA A 78 22.10 29.27 5.36
C ALA A 78 23.64 29.33 5.43
N ALA A 79 24.27 28.97 4.33
CA ALA A 79 25.72 28.95 4.20
C ALA A 79 26.16 30.38 4.36
N THR A 80 26.94 30.66 5.40
CA THR A 80 27.73 31.87 5.49
C THR A 80 28.48 32.01 4.18
N ALA A 81 28.06 33.00 3.38
CA ALA A 81 28.52 33.23 2.02
C ALA A 81 30.04 33.30 1.95
N THR A 82 30.66 32.26 1.41
CA THR A 82 31.99 32.34 0.81
C THR A 82 31.83 32.19 -0.69
N THR A 83 31.89 33.30 -1.35
CA THR A 83 31.91 33.44 -2.81
C THR A 83 33.12 32.72 -3.40
N GLY A 84 32.89 31.69 -4.20
CA GLY A 84 33.86 31.11 -5.13
C GLY A 84 33.22 30.93 -6.50
N PRO A 85 33.89 31.25 -7.62
CA PRO A 85 33.26 31.34 -8.92
C PRO A 85 33.26 30.01 -9.70
N GLY A 86 32.08 29.68 -10.24
CA GLY A 86 31.95 29.09 -11.58
C GLY A 86 32.08 27.56 -11.70
N SER A 87 30.95 26.90 -11.91
CA SER A 87 30.88 25.86 -12.97
C SER A 87 29.44 25.74 -13.47
N ASP A 88 29.26 26.07 -14.73
CA ASP A 88 28.01 25.75 -15.48
C ASP A 88 27.82 24.27 -15.54
N THR A 89 26.68 23.77 -15.10
CA THR A 89 26.24 22.41 -15.35
C THR A 89 24.80 22.40 -15.83
N THR A 90 24.66 21.82 -16.98
CA THR A 90 23.55 21.61 -17.90
C THR A 90 22.23 21.19 -17.21
N THR A 91 21.20 21.90 -17.57
CA THR A 91 19.81 21.80 -17.16
C THR A 91 19.18 20.46 -17.60
N ALA A 92 18.88 19.58 -16.65
CA ALA A 92 17.79 18.62 -16.79
C ALA A 92 16.50 19.36 -16.43
N THR A 93 15.52 19.30 -17.31
CA THR A 93 14.19 19.92 -17.17
C THR A 93 13.46 19.31 -15.98
N THR A 94 13.61 19.89 -14.82
CA THR A 94 12.74 19.66 -13.67
C THR A 94 11.49 20.51 -13.87
N SER A 95 10.34 19.87 -13.78
CA SER A 95 9.05 20.55 -13.60
C SER A 95 9.20 21.61 -12.52
N ALA A 96 8.71 22.82 -12.80
CA ALA A 96 8.86 23.96 -11.93
C ALA A 96 8.38 23.62 -10.50
N ARG A 97 9.28 23.66 -9.52
CA ARG A 97 8.93 23.72 -8.11
C ARG A 97 8.10 24.97 -7.88
N SER A 98 6.84 24.82 -7.55
CA SER A 98 6.12 25.81 -6.78
C SER A 98 6.55 25.62 -5.33
N GLY A 99 7.68 26.23 -4.95
CA GLY A 99 8.09 26.30 -3.54
C GLY A 99 7.04 27.06 -2.73
N PRO A 100 7.08 26.96 -1.37
CA PRO A 100 6.24 27.79 -0.51
C PRO A 100 6.42 29.25 -0.92
N GLY A 101 5.32 30.00 -0.91
CA GLY A 101 5.36 31.43 -1.19
C GLY A 101 6.42 32.10 -0.34
N SER A 102 6.96 33.24 -0.78
CA SER A 102 8.09 33.97 -0.18
C SER A 102 7.97 34.27 1.34
N ASP A 103 6.87 33.88 1.96
CA ASP A 103 6.51 34.13 3.36
C ASP A 103 6.47 32.84 4.22
N GLY A 104 6.85 31.66 3.65
CA GLY A 104 6.77 30.37 4.37
C GLY A 104 5.35 29.86 4.63
N ALA A 105 4.34 30.47 4.01
CA ALA A 105 2.96 30.05 4.15
C ALA A 105 2.67 28.80 3.29
N VAL A 106 1.95 27.82 3.87
CA VAL A 106 1.53 26.61 3.16
C VAL A 106 0.53 26.97 2.06
N ASP A 107 0.79 26.54 0.83
CA ASP A 107 -0.19 26.60 -0.26
C ASP A 107 -1.16 25.41 -0.13
N LEU A 108 -2.29 25.65 0.54
CA LEU A 108 -3.30 24.63 0.81
C LEU A 108 -3.89 24.01 -0.46
N GLY A 109 -3.93 24.75 -1.57
CA GLY A 109 -4.44 24.23 -2.85
C GLY A 109 -3.46 23.22 -3.47
N ALA A 110 -2.21 23.58 -3.61
CA ALA A 110 -1.16 22.69 -4.12
C ALA A 110 -0.93 21.49 -3.20
N PHE A 111 -1.04 21.69 -1.88
CA PHE A 111 -0.95 20.59 -0.90
C PHE A 111 -2.11 19.60 -1.06
N ALA A 112 -3.36 20.08 -1.16
CA ALA A 112 -4.53 19.23 -1.38
C ALA A 112 -4.41 18.41 -2.67
N GLU A 113 -3.98 19.02 -3.78
CA GLU A 113 -3.77 18.34 -5.05
C GLU A 113 -2.70 17.24 -4.91
N SER A 114 -1.59 17.54 -4.24
CA SER A 114 -0.49 16.57 -4.04
C SER A 114 -0.91 15.38 -3.20
N VAL A 115 -1.67 15.60 -2.12
CA VAL A 115 -2.21 14.53 -1.27
C VAL A 115 -3.21 13.68 -2.06
N ALA A 116 -4.08 14.29 -2.85
CA ALA A 116 -5.04 13.57 -3.68
C ALA A 116 -4.37 12.72 -4.78
N LEU A 117 -3.25 13.21 -5.37
CA LEU A 117 -2.46 12.46 -6.35
C LEU A 117 -1.68 11.29 -5.72
N ALA A 118 -1.41 11.34 -4.42
CA ALA A 118 -0.80 10.24 -3.67
C ALA A 118 -1.80 9.14 -3.28
N ALA A 119 -3.10 9.35 -3.51
CA ALA A 119 -4.10 8.30 -3.34
C ALA A 119 -3.98 7.25 -4.47
N PRO A 120 -4.33 5.96 -4.22
CA PRO A 120 -4.41 4.97 -5.29
C PRO A 120 -5.32 5.51 -6.40
N GLY A 121 -4.78 5.61 -7.63
CA GLY A 121 -5.49 6.23 -8.77
C GLY A 121 -6.81 5.53 -9.14
N ASP A 122 -7.13 5.43 -10.44
CA ASP A 122 -8.40 4.89 -10.95
C ASP A 122 -8.58 3.36 -10.79
N ILE A 123 -7.98 2.76 -9.75
CA ILE A 123 -8.21 1.35 -9.40
C ILE A 123 -9.41 1.21 -8.48
N GLY A 124 -10.20 0.22 -8.74
CA GLY A 124 -11.37 -0.10 -7.94
C GLY A 124 -11.78 -1.55 -8.14
N SER A 125 -12.88 -1.96 -7.58
CA SER A 125 -13.46 -3.29 -7.82
C SER A 125 -14.87 -3.37 -7.29
N ASN A 126 -15.65 -4.32 -7.80
CA ASN A 126 -16.92 -4.72 -7.24
C ASN A 126 -16.92 -6.22 -6.98
N GLY A 127 -17.42 -6.65 -5.82
CA GLY A 127 -17.57 -8.04 -5.46
C GLY A 127 -18.93 -8.32 -4.83
N TRP A 128 -19.60 -9.42 -5.24
CA TRP A 128 -20.83 -9.91 -4.63
C TRP A 128 -20.69 -11.40 -4.35
N ALA A 129 -20.87 -11.80 -3.10
CA ALA A 129 -21.04 -13.19 -2.72
C ALA A 129 -22.51 -13.44 -2.36
N ILE A 130 -23.09 -14.43 -3.00
CA ILE A 130 -24.50 -14.81 -2.84
C ILE A 130 -24.52 -16.16 -2.11
N GLY A 131 -25.23 -16.21 -0.99
CA GLY A 131 -25.39 -17.42 -0.19
C GLY A 131 -26.64 -18.25 -0.57
N ALA A 132 -26.82 -19.37 0.12
CA ALA A 132 -27.86 -20.35 -0.13
C ALA A 132 -29.29 -19.78 -0.18
N ASP A 133 -29.61 -18.80 0.68
CA ASP A 133 -30.95 -18.21 0.79
C ASP A 133 -31.36 -17.39 -0.47
N ARG A 134 -30.40 -17.04 -1.31
CA ARG A 134 -30.62 -16.28 -2.55
C ARG A 134 -30.23 -17.05 -3.81
N SER A 135 -29.64 -18.24 -3.67
CA SER A 135 -29.22 -19.10 -4.76
C SER A 135 -30.29 -20.13 -5.09
N ALA A 136 -30.65 -20.25 -6.35
CA ALA A 136 -31.61 -21.27 -6.77
C ALA A 136 -31.09 -22.73 -6.66
N SER A 137 -29.74 -22.88 -6.68
CA SER A 137 -29.08 -24.17 -6.50
C SER A 137 -28.85 -24.53 -5.03
N GLY A 138 -29.01 -23.59 -4.09
CA GLY A 138 -28.60 -23.71 -2.70
C GLY A 138 -27.08 -23.60 -2.47
N GLY A 139 -26.27 -23.59 -3.51
CA GLY A 139 -24.81 -23.33 -3.43
C GLY A 139 -24.49 -21.86 -3.50
N GLY A 140 -23.30 -21.48 -3.10
CA GLY A 140 -22.82 -20.10 -3.21
C GLY A 140 -22.52 -19.69 -4.64
N MET A 141 -22.53 -18.38 -4.87
CA MET A 141 -22.11 -17.79 -6.14
C MET A 141 -21.28 -16.54 -5.85
N LEU A 142 -20.26 -16.30 -6.68
CA LEU A 142 -19.42 -15.10 -6.59
C LEU A 142 -19.46 -14.35 -7.92
N VAL A 143 -19.63 -13.03 -7.86
CA VAL A 143 -19.32 -12.12 -8.96
C VAL A 143 -18.10 -11.32 -8.57
N ALA A 144 -17.02 -11.51 -9.32
CA ALA A 144 -15.75 -10.79 -9.18
C ALA A 144 -15.59 -9.83 -10.36
N ASN A 145 -15.46 -8.55 -10.07
CA ASN A 145 -15.27 -7.51 -11.08
C ASN A 145 -14.18 -6.53 -10.66
N PRO A 146 -12.89 -6.92 -10.74
CA PRO A 146 -11.77 -6.04 -10.46
C PRO A 146 -11.63 -4.99 -11.58
N HIS A 147 -11.46 -3.72 -11.19
CA HIS A 147 -11.19 -2.61 -12.12
C HIS A 147 -9.71 -2.25 -12.06
N PHE A 148 -8.88 -3.12 -12.60
CA PHE A 148 -7.44 -2.94 -12.71
C PHE A 148 -7.04 -2.63 -14.16
N PRO A 149 -5.86 -2.00 -14.40
CA PRO A 149 -5.38 -1.69 -15.73
C PRO A 149 -5.29 -2.93 -16.63
N TRP A 150 -5.60 -2.77 -17.91
CA TRP A 150 -5.45 -3.84 -18.91
C TRP A 150 -4.04 -3.88 -19.51
N GLU A 151 -3.25 -2.86 -19.25
CA GLU A 151 -1.88 -2.69 -19.71
C GLU A 151 -0.97 -2.33 -18.52
N GLY A 152 0.33 -2.54 -18.70
CA GLY A 152 1.33 -2.23 -17.68
C GLY A 152 1.48 -3.30 -16.61
N GLU A 153 2.14 -2.94 -15.54
CA GLU A 153 2.57 -3.85 -14.45
C GLU A 153 1.41 -4.38 -13.59
N LEU A 154 0.31 -3.63 -13.51
CA LEU A 154 -0.86 -4.01 -12.70
C LEU A 154 -1.90 -4.81 -13.48
N ARG A 155 -1.62 -5.21 -14.72
CA ARG A 155 -2.52 -6.07 -15.48
C ARG A 155 -2.60 -7.47 -14.89
N PHE A 156 -3.78 -8.05 -14.94
CA PHE A 156 -3.97 -9.45 -14.62
C PHE A 156 -3.58 -10.37 -15.79
N TRP A 157 -3.14 -11.56 -15.44
CA TRP A 157 -3.09 -12.70 -16.32
C TRP A 157 -3.90 -13.86 -15.76
N GLU A 158 -4.51 -14.61 -16.62
CA GLU A 158 -5.38 -15.73 -16.30
C GLU A 158 -4.55 -17.00 -16.21
N VAL A 159 -4.80 -17.83 -15.18
CA VAL A 159 -4.01 -19.03 -14.94
C VAL A 159 -4.84 -20.12 -14.25
N HIS A 160 -4.58 -21.38 -14.62
CA HIS A 160 -5.08 -22.57 -13.96
C HIS A 160 -3.90 -23.36 -13.41
N LEU A 161 -3.84 -23.51 -12.09
CA LEU A 161 -2.80 -24.27 -11.39
C LEU A 161 -3.38 -25.57 -10.89
N THR A 162 -2.79 -26.70 -11.33
CA THR A 162 -3.20 -28.04 -10.90
C THR A 162 -2.00 -28.82 -10.42
N VAL A 163 -2.01 -29.22 -9.15
CA VAL A 163 -1.11 -30.22 -8.57
C VAL A 163 -1.97 -31.38 -8.12
N PRO A 164 -1.95 -32.55 -8.81
CA PRO A 164 -2.87 -33.64 -8.55
C PRO A 164 -2.84 -34.11 -7.09
N GLY A 165 -3.96 -34.03 -6.40
CA GLY A 165 -4.13 -34.41 -5.00
C GLY A 165 -3.73 -33.35 -3.98
N GLU A 166 -3.35 -32.14 -4.45
CA GLU A 166 -2.96 -31.02 -3.57
C GLU A 166 -3.72 -29.73 -3.92
N THR A 167 -3.76 -29.33 -5.19
CA THR A 167 -4.30 -28.03 -5.60
C THR A 167 -4.96 -28.12 -6.96
N ASP A 168 -6.13 -27.54 -7.10
CA ASP A 168 -6.81 -27.30 -8.38
C ASP A 168 -7.54 -25.94 -8.33
N ILE A 169 -6.86 -24.87 -8.79
CA ILE A 169 -7.32 -23.50 -8.66
C ILE A 169 -7.24 -22.79 -10.01
N TYR A 170 -8.36 -22.16 -10.39
CA TYR A 170 -8.43 -21.30 -11.56
C TYR A 170 -8.67 -19.85 -11.14
N GLY A 171 -8.00 -18.91 -11.78
CA GLY A 171 -8.19 -17.51 -11.48
C GLY A 171 -7.23 -16.55 -12.20
N VAL A 172 -6.99 -15.43 -11.56
CA VAL A 172 -6.09 -14.39 -12.09
C VAL A 172 -5.07 -13.96 -11.03
N GLN A 173 -3.92 -13.51 -11.51
CA GLN A 173 -2.85 -12.92 -10.72
C GLN A 173 -2.30 -11.68 -11.42
N LEU A 174 -1.75 -10.74 -10.67
CA LEU A 174 -0.97 -9.64 -11.23
C LEU A 174 0.26 -10.18 -11.96
N ALA A 175 0.55 -9.63 -13.13
CA ALA A 175 1.68 -10.07 -13.93
C ALA A 175 3.00 -9.97 -13.15
N GLY A 176 3.78 -11.04 -13.17
CA GLY A 176 5.07 -11.10 -12.46
C GLY A 176 5.01 -11.62 -11.03
N LEU A 177 3.83 -11.95 -10.49
CA LEU A 177 3.67 -12.58 -9.19
C LEU A 177 3.35 -14.07 -9.31
N PRO A 178 3.91 -14.93 -8.45
CA PRO A 178 3.49 -16.33 -8.37
C PRO A 178 2.12 -16.49 -7.72
N GLY A 179 1.43 -17.59 -8.01
CA GLY A 179 0.16 -17.96 -7.41
C GLY A 179 -1.07 -17.37 -8.08
N ILE A 180 -2.18 -17.28 -7.33
CA ILE A 180 -3.47 -16.74 -7.78
C ILE A 180 -3.97 -15.74 -6.71
N GLY A 181 -4.26 -14.52 -7.12
CA GLY A 181 -4.77 -13.48 -6.24
C GLY A 181 -6.28 -13.48 -6.09
N ILE A 182 -7.01 -13.73 -7.19
CA ILE A 182 -8.48 -13.85 -7.24
C ILE A 182 -8.82 -15.11 -7.99
N GLY A 183 -9.65 -15.98 -7.42
CA GLY A 183 -9.92 -17.27 -8.06
C GLY A 183 -10.98 -18.11 -7.39
N PHE A 184 -11.03 -19.38 -7.79
CA PHE A 184 -11.94 -20.37 -7.21
C PHE A 184 -11.37 -21.80 -7.28
N THR A 185 -11.84 -22.60 -6.37
CA THR A 185 -11.69 -24.06 -6.29
C THR A 185 -13.05 -24.73 -6.46
N GLU A 186 -13.15 -26.05 -6.26
CA GLU A 186 -14.45 -26.73 -6.15
C GLU A 186 -15.23 -26.35 -4.88
N GLU A 187 -14.52 -25.91 -3.81
CA GLU A 187 -15.11 -25.68 -2.48
C GLU A 187 -15.49 -24.21 -2.25
N PHE A 188 -14.75 -23.26 -2.81
CA PHE A 188 -14.99 -21.84 -2.60
C PHE A 188 -14.43 -20.95 -3.73
N ALA A 189 -14.91 -19.71 -3.75
CA ALA A 189 -14.43 -18.66 -4.63
C ALA A 189 -14.19 -17.37 -3.84
N TRP A 190 -13.19 -16.57 -4.25
CA TRP A 190 -12.91 -15.29 -3.62
C TRP A 190 -12.53 -14.21 -4.62
N THR A 191 -12.76 -12.97 -4.22
CA THR A 191 -12.30 -11.76 -4.92
C THR A 191 -11.88 -10.71 -3.91
N HIS A 192 -11.14 -9.74 -4.39
CA HIS A 192 -10.73 -8.57 -3.61
C HIS A 192 -11.37 -7.30 -4.17
N THR A 193 -11.64 -6.35 -3.27
CA THR A 193 -11.99 -4.97 -3.62
C THR A 193 -11.05 -4.04 -2.87
N VAL A 194 -10.74 -2.87 -3.43
CA VAL A 194 -9.89 -1.89 -2.74
C VAL A 194 -10.61 -1.38 -1.49
N SER A 195 -9.95 -1.48 -0.35
CA SER A 195 -10.49 -1.01 0.94
C SER A 195 -10.42 0.51 1.05
N ALA A 196 -11.41 1.10 1.72
CA ALA A 196 -11.46 2.54 2.02
C ALA A 196 -10.59 2.94 3.23
N GLY A 197 -9.89 1.99 3.87
CA GLY A 197 -9.09 2.27 5.05
C GLY A 197 -7.76 2.98 4.77
N ASN A 198 -7.25 3.67 5.77
CA ASN A 198 -5.95 4.31 5.73
C ASN A 198 -4.85 3.29 6.01
N ARG A 199 -3.84 3.23 5.13
CA ARG A 199 -2.70 2.29 5.23
C ARG A 199 -1.45 2.95 5.80
N PHE A 200 -1.47 4.25 5.94
CA PHE A 200 -0.41 5.03 6.54
C PHE A 200 -0.99 6.24 7.29
N THR A 201 -0.20 6.80 8.19
CA THR A 201 -0.43 8.10 8.78
C THR A 201 0.75 9.01 8.47
N ALA A 202 0.47 10.24 8.03
CA ALA A 202 1.47 11.28 7.85
C ALA A 202 1.65 12.06 9.16
N TYR A 203 2.84 12.60 9.36
CA TYR A 203 3.21 13.36 10.55
C TYR A 203 3.88 14.66 10.17
N ARG A 204 3.30 15.77 10.61
CA ARG A 204 3.94 17.08 10.53
C ARG A 204 4.96 17.19 11.67
N LEU A 205 6.20 17.50 11.33
CA LEU A 205 7.30 17.66 12.27
C LEU A 205 7.63 19.13 12.48
N ASP A 206 7.82 19.54 13.71
CA ASP A 206 8.46 20.80 14.08
C ASP A 206 9.98 20.62 14.00
N LEU A 207 10.68 21.47 13.27
CA LEU A 207 12.13 21.39 13.09
C LEU A 207 12.87 22.36 14.01
N GLN A 208 14.08 21.97 14.40
CA GLN A 208 14.93 22.79 15.24
C GLN A 208 15.43 24.01 14.45
N PRO A 209 15.25 25.24 14.97
CA PRO A 209 15.77 26.44 14.31
C PRO A 209 17.26 26.33 13.97
N GLY A 210 17.60 26.49 12.68
CA GLY A 210 18.95 26.35 12.16
C GLY A 210 19.46 24.92 11.95
N SER A 211 18.63 23.91 12.17
CA SER A 211 18.94 22.50 11.91
C SER A 211 17.74 21.79 11.28
N PRO A 212 17.50 21.94 9.96
CA PRO A 212 16.30 21.44 9.29
C PRO A 212 16.24 19.91 9.19
N THR A 213 17.25 19.20 9.66
CA THR A 213 17.29 17.73 9.76
C THR A 213 17.16 17.22 11.20
N THR A 214 16.80 18.12 12.14
CA THR A 214 16.55 17.79 13.54
C THR A 214 15.11 18.16 13.88
N TYR A 215 14.33 17.21 14.39
CA TYR A 215 12.90 17.37 14.66
C TYR A 215 12.59 17.19 16.15
N ARG A 216 11.52 17.85 16.60
CA ARG A 216 11.02 17.73 17.99
C ARG A 216 10.21 16.44 18.16
N TYR A 217 10.39 15.79 19.32
CA TYR A 217 9.56 14.69 19.78
C TYR A 217 9.37 14.79 21.30
N GLY A 218 8.20 15.15 21.72
CA GLY A 218 7.93 15.53 23.12
C GLY A 218 8.79 16.71 23.53
N GLU A 219 9.65 16.50 24.53
CA GLU A 219 10.63 17.48 25.00
C GLU A 219 12.03 17.32 24.38
N GLU A 220 12.23 16.33 23.51
CA GLU A 220 13.50 15.98 22.93
C GLU A 220 13.65 16.48 21.48
N TRP A 221 14.89 16.64 21.05
CA TRP A 221 15.27 16.83 19.66
C TRP A 221 15.92 15.55 19.12
N ARG A 222 15.45 15.07 17.97
CA ARG A 222 15.94 13.86 17.31
C ARG A 222 16.50 14.18 15.94
N GLU A 223 17.60 13.56 15.57
CA GLU A 223 18.18 13.71 14.23
C GLU A 223 17.52 12.75 13.24
N MET A 224 17.32 13.22 12.01
CA MET A 224 16.92 12.40 10.88
C MET A 224 18.10 11.61 10.37
N THR A 225 17.84 10.44 9.81
CA THR A 225 18.86 9.55 9.24
C THR A 225 18.91 9.71 7.71
N PRO A 226 20.04 10.16 7.12
CA PRO A 226 20.22 10.14 5.68
C PRO A 226 20.61 8.75 5.19
N THR A 227 20.09 8.37 4.02
CA THR A 227 20.52 7.17 3.29
C THR A 227 20.80 7.53 1.85
N THR A 228 22.03 7.31 1.39
CA THR A 228 22.43 7.56 0.01
C THR A 228 22.26 6.29 -0.83
N HIS A 229 21.58 6.44 -1.95
CA HIS A 229 21.34 5.40 -2.95
C HIS A 229 22.10 5.75 -4.21
N THR A 230 22.84 4.79 -4.77
CA THR A 230 23.48 4.91 -6.09
C THR A 230 22.65 4.13 -7.11
N ILE A 231 22.23 4.78 -8.17
CA ILE A 231 21.38 4.25 -9.22
C ILE A 231 22.11 4.35 -10.54
N GLU A 232 22.24 3.24 -11.27
CA GLU A 232 22.75 3.25 -12.64
C GLU A 232 21.65 3.71 -13.60
N VAL A 233 21.93 4.75 -14.37
CA VAL A 233 20.99 5.34 -15.34
C VAL A 233 21.58 5.26 -16.73
N LEU A 234 20.85 4.62 -17.66
CA LEU A 234 21.22 4.60 -19.08
C LEU A 234 20.87 5.95 -19.72
N GLY A 235 21.88 6.65 -20.17
CA GLY A 235 21.74 7.92 -20.90
C GLY A 235 21.24 7.73 -22.33
N ALA A 236 20.74 8.79 -22.95
CA ALA A 236 20.29 8.80 -24.33
C ALA A 236 21.42 8.48 -25.35
N ASP A 237 22.67 8.64 -24.96
CA ASP A 237 23.88 8.30 -25.71
C ASP A 237 24.30 6.84 -25.57
N GLY A 238 23.56 6.05 -24.79
CA GLY A 238 23.83 4.64 -24.51
C GLY A 238 24.89 4.41 -23.41
N ALA A 239 25.40 5.48 -22.78
CA ALA A 239 26.32 5.36 -21.64
C ALA A 239 25.54 5.17 -20.35
N VAL A 240 26.06 4.33 -19.46
CA VAL A 240 25.53 4.18 -18.09
C VAL A 240 26.27 5.16 -17.18
N ALA A 241 25.51 5.96 -16.42
CA ALA A 241 26.03 6.87 -15.43
C ALA A 241 25.44 6.55 -14.05
N GLU A 242 26.27 6.64 -13.01
CA GLU A 242 25.80 6.56 -11.64
C GLU A 242 25.16 7.90 -11.21
N VAL A 243 23.96 7.78 -10.63
CA VAL A 243 23.25 8.93 -10.06
C VAL A 243 23.00 8.64 -8.58
N GLU A 244 23.50 9.53 -7.74
CA GLU A 244 23.27 9.47 -6.29
C GLU A 244 21.98 10.21 -5.92
N ARG A 245 21.23 9.63 -4.97
CA ARG A 245 20.07 10.24 -4.32
C ARG A 245 20.12 9.97 -2.84
N THR A 246 19.95 11.00 -2.03
CA THR A 246 19.86 10.87 -0.57
C THR A 246 18.40 10.99 -0.15
N THR A 247 17.88 9.97 0.52
CA THR A 247 16.59 10.00 1.20
C THR A 247 16.82 10.23 2.69
N TRP A 248 15.81 10.77 3.36
CA TRP A 248 15.86 11.06 4.79
C TRP A 248 14.74 10.32 5.50
N SER A 249 15.00 9.85 6.70
CA SER A 249 14.02 9.16 7.51
C SER A 249 14.03 9.62 8.96
N THR A 250 12.88 9.48 9.61
CA THR A 250 12.66 9.63 11.04
C THR A 250 12.36 8.28 11.67
N HIS A 251 12.05 8.22 12.95
CA HIS A 251 11.55 7.00 13.59
C HIS A 251 10.16 6.58 13.10
N TYR A 252 9.39 7.50 12.49
CA TYR A 252 8.12 7.17 11.83
C TYR A 252 8.35 6.49 10.48
N GLY A 253 9.31 6.97 9.70
CA GLY A 253 9.62 6.51 8.35
C GLY A 253 10.22 7.60 7.47
N PRO A 254 10.11 7.48 6.12
CA PRO A 254 10.69 8.44 5.19
C PRO A 254 10.10 9.84 5.31
N VAL A 255 10.94 10.84 5.07
CA VAL A 255 10.51 12.22 4.86
C VAL A 255 10.00 12.39 3.43
N ILE A 256 8.90 13.12 3.28
CA ILE A 256 8.25 13.38 1.99
C ILE A 256 8.10 14.88 1.75
N ASP A 257 8.30 15.30 0.52
CA ASP A 257 8.19 16.69 0.11
C ASP A 257 6.95 16.89 -0.78
N PHE A 258 5.82 17.19 -0.14
CA PHE A 258 4.59 17.51 -0.86
C PHE A 258 4.62 18.95 -1.38
N PRO A 259 4.37 19.20 -2.68
CA PRO A 259 4.12 20.52 -3.21
C PRO A 259 3.06 21.28 -2.38
N GLY A 260 3.34 22.55 -2.11
CA GLY A 260 2.48 23.39 -1.29
C GLY A 260 2.80 23.36 0.21
N PHE A 261 3.29 22.26 0.77
CA PHE A 261 3.81 22.20 2.14
C PHE A 261 5.33 22.44 2.14
N GLY A 262 6.06 21.57 1.44
CA GLY A 262 7.50 21.63 1.30
C GLY A 262 8.29 21.23 2.55
N TRP A 263 9.60 21.01 2.37
CA TRP A 263 10.54 20.92 3.50
C TRP A 263 11.12 22.30 3.76
N THR A 264 10.74 22.93 4.87
CA THR A 264 11.15 24.27 5.27
C THR A 264 12.18 24.24 6.42
N ASP A 265 12.67 25.41 6.84
CA ASP A 265 13.51 25.53 8.05
C ASP A 265 12.73 25.24 9.35
N ALA A 266 11.40 25.27 9.31
CA ALA A 266 10.54 25.13 10.49
C ALA A 266 9.75 23.84 10.54
N ALA A 267 9.43 23.23 9.40
CA ALA A 267 8.57 22.05 9.34
C ALA A 267 8.82 21.19 8.11
N THR A 268 8.51 19.91 8.21
CA THR A 268 8.42 18.95 7.11
C THR A 268 7.38 17.88 7.43
N ILE A 269 7.15 16.96 6.49
CA ILE A 269 6.25 15.81 6.67
C ILE A 269 7.05 14.51 6.56
N THR A 270 6.75 13.58 7.44
CA THR A 270 7.13 12.16 7.36
C THR A 270 5.89 11.30 7.41
N TYR A 271 6.00 9.99 7.19
CA TYR A 271 4.86 9.07 7.33
C TYR A 271 5.30 7.72 7.87
N ARG A 272 4.34 6.99 8.46
CA ARG A 272 4.50 5.60 8.89
C ARG A 272 3.54 4.73 8.08
N ASP A 273 4.05 3.64 7.51
CA ASP A 273 3.33 2.75 6.59
C ASP A 273 3.04 1.41 7.26
N ALA A 274 1.78 0.99 7.26
CA ALA A 274 1.32 -0.26 7.87
C ALA A 274 1.77 -1.52 7.11
N ASN A 275 2.26 -1.36 5.89
CA ASN A 275 2.73 -2.47 5.06
C ASN A 275 4.26 -2.51 4.90
N ILE A 276 5.00 -1.58 5.52
CA ILE A 276 6.45 -1.51 5.31
C ILE A 276 7.18 -2.78 5.74
N ASP A 277 6.69 -3.46 6.77
CA ASP A 277 7.24 -4.71 7.29
C ASP A 277 6.32 -5.92 7.04
N ASN A 278 5.33 -5.80 6.15
CA ASN A 278 4.38 -6.85 5.83
C ASN A 278 5.05 -7.98 5.03
N ASP A 279 5.72 -8.89 5.70
CA ASP A 279 6.27 -10.11 5.10
C ASP A 279 5.21 -11.24 5.04
N GLU A 280 4.14 -11.15 5.83
CA GLU A 280 3.05 -12.11 5.94
C GLU A 280 2.13 -12.14 4.72
N PHE A 281 2.22 -11.17 3.80
CA PHE A 281 1.43 -11.19 2.58
C PHE A 281 1.66 -12.46 1.74
N ILE A 282 2.87 -13.02 1.77
CA ILE A 282 3.20 -14.28 1.09
C ILE A 282 2.45 -15.43 1.76
N GLN A 283 2.51 -15.52 3.10
CA GLN A 283 1.79 -16.52 3.88
C GLN A 283 0.29 -16.40 3.67
N GLN A 284 -0.22 -15.18 3.58
CA GLN A 284 -1.63 -14.90 3.32
C GLN A 284 -2.10 -15.48 1.99
N TYR A 285 -1.46 -15.07 0.89
CA TYR A 285 -1.89 -15.52 -0.43
C TYR A 285 -1.57 -17.00 -0.66
N PHE A 286 -0.45 -17.49 -0.18
CA PHE A 286 -0.10 -18.90 -0.30
C PHE A 286 -1.01 -19.79 0.56
N GLY A 287 -1.33 -19.38 1.79
CA GLY A 287 -2.30 -20.08 2.64
C GLY A 287 -3.70 -20.13 2.03
N MET A 288 -4.13 -19.08 1.33
CA MET A 288 -5.39 -19.08 0.58
C MET A 288 -5.38 -20.10 -0.57
N LEU A 289 -4.23 -20.32 -1.21
CA LEU A 289 -4.06 -21.32 -2.28
C LEU A 289 -4.04 -22.76 -1.74
N GLN A 290 -3.59 -22.96 -0.51
CA GLN A 290 -3.46 -24.26 0.13
C GLN A 290 -4.69 -24.68 0.94
N ALA A 291 -5.65 -23.78 1.14
CA ALA A 291 -6.85 -24.08 1.91
C ALA A 291 -7.71 -25.15 1.21
N ASP A 292 -7.95 -26.25 1.90
CA ASP A 292 -8.78 -27.37 1.43
C ASP A 292 -10.29 -27.17 1.76
N SER A 293 -10.59 -26.14 2.55
CA SER A 293 -11.96 -25.84 2.96
C SER A 293 -12.19 -24.34 3.08
N PHE A 294 -13.46 -23.93 3.05
CA PHE A 294 -13.82 -22.54 3.25
C PHE A 294 -13.46 -22.03 4.67
N ASP A 295 -13.52 -22.90 5.68
CA ASP A 295 -13.14 -22.54 7.04
C ASP A 295 -11.63 -22.26 7.13
N GLU A 296 -10.78 -23.07 6.51
CA GLU A 296 -9.34 -22.84 6.43
C GLU A 296 -9.03 -21.55 5.64
N PHE A 297 -9.74 -21.29 4.53
CA PHE A 297 -9.61 -20.04 3.80
C PHE A 297 -9.92 -18.81 4.68
N VAL A 298 -10.98 -18.88 5.49
CA VAL A 298 -11.36 -17.81 6.44
C VAL A 298 -10.32 -17.68 7.56
N ASP A 299 -9.83 -18.81 8.09
CA ASP A 299 -8.82 -18.80 9.17
C ASP A 299 -7.50 -18.16 8.73
N VAL A 300 -7.07 -18.34 7.49
CA VAL A 300 -5.87 -17.68 6.94
C VAL A 300 -5.99 -16.16 7.01
N GLN A 301 -7.18 -15.58 6.86
CA GLN A 301 -7.38 -14.13 6.92
C GLN A 301 -7.01 -13.53 8.28
N SER A 302 -7.17 -14.31 9.35
CA SER A 302 -6.86 -13.88 10.72
C SER A 302 -5.49 -14.37 11.21
N THR A 303 -5.02 -15.53 10.74
CA THR A 303 -3.76 -16.14 11.20
C THR A 303 -2.55 -15.55 10.51
N ALA A 304 -2.59 -15.32 9.20
CA ALA A 304 -1.55 -14.62 8.46
C ALA A 304 -1.69 -13.09 8.59
N ASN A 305 -2.93 -12.59 8.48
CA ASN A 305 -3.27 -11.16 8.54
C ASN A 305 -2.39 -10.28 7.61
N GLY A 306 -2.06 -10.84 6.44
CA GLY A 306 -1.11 -10.25 5.48
C GLY A 306 -1.75 -9.45 4.35
N ILE A 307 -3.08 -9.31 4.30
CA ILE A 307 -3.77 -8.53 3.25
C ILE A 307 -3.32 -7.05 3.32
N PRO A 308 -2.74 -6.50 2.24
CA PRO A 308 -2.15 -5.16 2.33
C PRO A 308 -3.17 -4.01 2.27
N LEU A 309 -4.18 -4.09 1.37
CA LEU A 309 -5.07 -2.96 1.06
C LEU A 309 -6.46 -3.38 0.57
N PHE A 310 -6.83 -4.64 0.70
CA PHE A 310 -8.06 -5.14 0.10
C PHE A 310 -9.08 -5.62 1.13
N ASN A 311 -10.36 -5.40 0.81
CA ASN A 311 -11.42 -6.24 1.32
C ASN A 311 -11.35 -7.61 0.65
N THR A 312 -11.83 -8.64 1.32
CA THR A 312 -12.05 -9.96 0.73
C THR A 312 -13.55 -10.29 0.73
N VAL A 313 -14.05 -10.69 -0.42
CA VAL A 313 -15.45 -11.17 -0.62
C VAL A 313 -15.37 -12.58 -1.12
N ALA A 314 -16.03 -13.53 -0.44
CA ALA A 314 -15.92 -14.94 -0.76
C ALA A 314 -17.28 -15.67 -0.65
N ALA A 315 -17.44 -16.74 -1.41
CA ALA A 315 -18.59 -17.63 -1.36
C ALA A 315 -18.13 -19.09 -1.34
N SER A 316 -18.76 -19.92 -0.52
CA SER A 316 -18.48 -21.35 -0.46
C SER A 316 -19.48 -22.17 -1.30
N ALA A 317 -19.09 -23.36 -1.73
CA ALA A 317 -19.96 -24.28 -2.47
C ALA A 317 -21.19 -24.69 -1.67
N ASP A 318 -21.10 -24.74 -0.34
CA ASP A 318 -22.22 -25.08 0.58
C ASP A 318 -23.14 -23.87 0.87
N GLY A 319 -22.92 -22.70 0.26
CA GLY A 319 -23.85 -21.58 0.27
C GLY A 319 -23.63 -20.53 1.35
N ARG A 320 -22.42 -20.42 1.89
CA ARG A 320 -22.02 -19.30 2.76
C ARG A 320 -21.51 -18.13 1.92
N ALA A 321 -21.79 -16.91 2.35
CA ALA A 321 -21.27 -15.68 1.79
C ALA A 321 -20.49 -14.92 2.88
N TRP A 322 -19.25 -14.54 2.61
CA TRP A 322 -18.36 -13.95 3.59
C TRP A 322 -17.70 -12.66 3.07
N TYR A 323 -17.55 -11.70 3.97
CA TYR A 323 -16.87 -10.45 3.74
C TYR A 323 -15.93 -10.14 4.91
N ALA A 324 -14.76 -9.60 4.62
CA ALA A 324 -13.88 -9.00 5.61
C ALA A 324 -13.04 -7.86 5.03
N ASP A 325 -12.68 -6.91 5.88
CA ASP A 325 -11.58 -5.98 5.67
C ASP A 325 -10.47 -6.32 6.67
N THR A 326 -9.60 -7.24 6.31
CA THR A 326 -8.44 -7.68 7.10
C THR A 326 -7.15 -6.96 6.69
N SER A 327 -7.28 -5.87 5.96
CA SER A 327 -6.14 -5.11 5.47
C SER A 327 -5.40 -4.37 6.58
N ALA A 328 -4.08 -4.20 6.37
CA ALA A 328 -3.20 -3.56 7.33
C ALA A 328 -3.69 -2.15 7.72
N THR A 329 -3.94 -1.92 8.99
CA THR A 329 -4.51 -0.66 9.49
C THR A 329 -3.76 -0.17 10.73
N PRO A 330 -3.34 1.12 10.75
CA PRO A 330 -2.73 1.73 11.92
C PRO A 330 -3.63 1.70 13.14
N ASN A 331 -3.07 1.46 14.31
CA ASN A 331 -3.78 1.42 15.60
C ASN A 331 -3.49 2.68 16.43
N LEU A 332 -4.34 3.69 16.34
CA LEU A 332 -4.26 4.87 17.19
C LEU A 332 -5.06 4.67 18.48
N SER A 333 -4.56 5.23 19.59
CA SER A 333 -5.29 5.22 20.86
C SER A 333 -6.58 6.06 20.76
N PRO A 334 -7.62 5.76 21.58
CA PRO A 334 -8.82 6.59 21.61
C PRO A 334 -8.55 8.07 21.91
N ALA A 335 -7.52 8.36 22.71
CA ALA A 335 -7.10 9.73 23.01
C ALA A 335 -6.49 10.41 21.76
N ALA A 336 -5.63 9.70 21.00
CA ALA A 336 -5.07 10.20 19.75
C ALA A 336 -6.17 10.45 18.70
N LEU A 337 -7.11 9.53 18.55
CA LEU A 337 -8.24 9.69 17.63
C LEU A 337 -9.09 10.92 18.00
N SER A 338 -9.42 11.11 19.28
CA SER A 338 -10.18 12.29 19.73
C SER A 338 -9.41 13.60 19.51
N ALA A 339 -8.10 13.60 19.73
CA ALA A 339 -7.26 14.77 19.47
C ALA A 339 -7.16 15.08 17.97
N TYR A 340 -7.03 14.06 17.13
CA TYR A 340 -7.06 14.21 15.68
C TYR A 340 -8.40 14.78 15.19
N GLU A 341 -9.52 14.25 15.66
CA GLU A 341 -10.85 14.77 15.31
C GLU A 341 -11.03 16.25 15.72
N ALA A 342 -10.56 16.62 16.90
CA ALA A 342 -10.58 18.03 17.34
C ALA A 342 -9.70 18.93 16.47
N SER A 343 -8.60 18.40 15.94
CA SER A 343 -7.71 19.16 15.05
C SER A 343 -8.31 19.46 13.67
N LEU A 344 -9.28 18.67 13.20
CA LEU A 344 -9.98 18.91 11.95
C LEU A 344 -10.76 20.24 11.95
N ASP A 345 -11.19 20.70 13.14
CA ASP A 345 -11.91 21.98 13.28
C ASP A 345 -10.97 23.18 13.52
N THR A 346 -9.72 22.93 13.93
CA THR A 346 -8.82 23.99 14.40
C THR A 346 -7.57 24.17 13.54
N ASP A 347 -7.16 23.17 12.79
CA ASP A 347 -5.98 23.22 11.92
C ASP A 347 -6.38 23.04 10.44
N PRO A 348 -6.29 24.10 9.61
CA PRO A 348 -6.69 24.02 8.21
C PRO A 348 -5.83 23.06 7.37
N ILE A 349 -4.56 22.81 7.76
CA ILE A 349 -3.68 21.88 7.05
C ILE A 349 -4.13 20.44 7.30
N VAL A 350 -4.44 20.11 8.56
CA VAL A 350 -4.97 18.78 8.94
C VAL A 350 -6.32 18.55 8.23
N LYS A 351 -7.18 19.56 8.21
CA LYS A 351 -8.47 19.46 7.51
C LYS A 351 -8.29 19.23 6.01
N VAL A 352 -7.41 19.94 5.34
CA VAL A 352 -7.13 19.77 3.90
C VAL A 352 -6.59 18.39 3.62
N ALA A 353 -5.66 17.88 4.44
CA ALA A 353 -5.17 16.50 4.32
C ALA A 353 -6.32 15.48 4.43
N ALA A 354 -7.19 15.65 5.44
CA ALA A 354 -8.33 14.75 5.65
C ALA A 354 -9.36 14.79 4.51
N ASP A 355 -9.69 15.98 4.01
CA ASP A 355 -10.59 16.16 2.86
C ASP A 355 -10.01 15.55 1.57
N SER A 356 -8.67 15.43 1.50
CA SER A 356 -7.94 14.78 0.39
C SER A 356 -7.64 13.29 0.63
N GLY A 357 -8.13 12.70 1.74
CA GLY A 357 -8.04 11.27 2.02
C GLY A 357 -6.84 10.83 2.86
N ALA A 358 -6.02 11.74 3.40
CA ALA A 358 -4.89 11.42 4.26
C ALA A 358 -5.13 11.78 5.73
N VAL A 359 -4.50 11.04 6.63
CA VAL A 359 -4.47 11.32 8.07
C VAL A 359 -3.15 12.02 8.38
N LEU A 360 -3.20 13.30 8.71
CA LEU A 360 -2.04 14.10 9.11
C LEU A 360 -2.09 14.38 10.62
N LEU A 361 -1.05 13.95 11.32
CA LEU A 361 -0.92 14.02 12.77
C LEU A 361 0.20 14.98 13.18
N ASP A 362 0.22 15.41 14.45
CA ASP A 362 1.34 16.14 15.03
C ASP A 362 2.46 15.17 15.40
N GLY A 363 3.50 15.11 14.59
CA GLY A 363 4.65 14.22 14.81
C GLY A 363 5.58 14.66 15.94
N SER A 364 5.34 15.83 16.53
CA SER A 364 6.07 16.29 17.72
C SER A 364 5.43 15.82 19.03
N ASP A 365 4.20 15.32 19.00
CA ASP A 365 3.48 14.82 20.18
C ASP A 365 3.46 13.28 20.22
N PRO A 366 4.10 12.65 21.23
CA PRO A 366 4.09 11.21 21.43
C PRO A 366 2.69 10.59 21.58
N LEU A 367 1.65 11.38 21.82
CA LEU A 367 0.27 10.92 21.87
C LEU A 367 -0.13 10.20 20.58
N PHE A 368 0.41 10.62 19.43
CA PHE A 368 0.06 10.12 18.12
C PHE A 368 0.89 8.90 17.65
N GLU A 369 1.70 8.32 18.55
CA GLU A 369 2.31 7.01 18.27
C GLU A 369 1.24 5.94 18.07
N TRP A 370 1.53 5.01 17.15
CA TRP A 370 0.69 3.84 17.00
C TRP A 370 0.80 2.94 18.23
N MET A 371 -0.34 2.50 18.72
CA MET A 371 -0.46 1.72 19.93
C MET A 371 -0.23 0.24 19.67
N ASP A 372 0.69 -0.37 20.39
CA ASP A 372 0.88 -1.81 20.35
C ASP A 372 -0.29 -2.54 21.03
N GLU A 373 -0.79 -3.58 20.39
CA GLU A 373 -1.85 -4.43 20.90
C GLU A 373 -1.54 -5.90 20.68
N PRO A 374 -1.72 -6.79 21.69
CA PRO A 374 -1.47 -8.21 21.53
C PRO A 374 -2.31 -8.84 20.41
N GLY A 375 -1.68 -9.66 19.57
CA GLY A 375 -2.33 -10.32 18.42
C GLY A 375 -2.36 -9.48 17.16
N ALA A 376 -1.74 -8.29 17.16
CA ALA A 376 -1.44 -7.58 15.93
C ALA A 376 -0.31 -8.29 15.17
N ARG A 377 -0.34 -8.24 13.84
CA ARG A 377 0.73 -8.78 12.98
C ARG A 377 2.06 -8.07 13.28
N ASP A 378 2.06 -6.76 13.26
CA ASP A 378 3.21 -5.91 13.57
C ASP A 378 2.88 -4.94 14.71
N PRO A 379 3.89 -4.44 15.43
CA PRO A 379 3.70 -3.41 16.44
C PRO A 379 3.04 -2.15 15.86
N GLY A 380 1.98 -1.70 16.52
CA GLY A 380 1.23 -0.51 16.10
C GLY A 380 0.11 -0.75 15.10
N LEU A 381 -0.21 -2.00 14.74
CA LEU A 381 -1.35 -2.33 13.89
C LEU A 381 -2.57 -2.78 14.69
N VAL A 382 -3.74 -2.65 14.08
CA VAL A 382 -4.99 -3.23 14.60
C VAL A 382 -4.92 -4.75 14.51
N PRO A 383 -5.13 -5.49 15.62
CA PRO A 383 -5.08 -6.96 15.59
C PRO A 383 -6.25 -7.56 14.82
N ALA A 384 -6.04 -8.76 14.25
CA ALA A 384 -7.04 -9.47 13.46
C ALA A 384 -8.41 -9.62 14.14
N ALA A 385 -8.43 -9.84 15.46
CA ALA A 385 -9.66 -9.97 16.24
C ALA A 385 -10.52 -8.68 16.28
N ARG A 386 -9.97 -7.54 15.90
CA ARG A 386 -10.65 -6.24 15.84
C ARG A 386 -10.88 -5.75 14.41
N GLN A 387 -10.61 -6.59 13.42
CA GLN A 387 -10.87 -6.27 12.01
C GLN A 387 -12.30 -6.66 11.63
N PRO A 388 -12.96 -5.86 10.75
CA PRO A 388 -14.36 -6.11 10.39
C PRO A 388 -14.50 -7.36 9.53
N SER A 389 -15.42 -8.25 9.92
CA SER A 389 -15.82 -9.39 9.10
C SER A 389 -17.26 -9.81 9.37
N VAL A 390 -17.90 -10.46 8.40
CA VAL A 390 -19.24 -11.03 8.54
C VAL A 390 -19.45 -12.22 7.60
N GLU A 391 -20.11 -13.26 8.12
CA GLU A 391 -20.63 -14.36 7.33
C GLU A 391 -22.17 -14.31 7.31
N ARG A 392 -22.76 -14.61 6.15
CA ARG A 392 -24.20 -14.58 5.91
C ARG A 392 -24.63 -15.75 5.01
N SER A 393 -25.92 -16.11 5.12
CA SER A 393 -26.56 -17.11 4.22
C SER A 393 -27.27 -16.46 3.03
N ASP A 394 -27.52 -15.14 3.07
CA ASP A 394 -28.19 -14.44 1.97
C ASP A 394 -27.18 -13.82 0.97
N TYR A 395 -26.47 -12.77 1.32
CA TYR A 395 -25.44 -12.17 0.48
C TYR A 395 -24.56 -11.18 1.25
N VAL A 396 -23.38 -10.92 0.69
CA VAL A 396 -22.54 -9.77 1.02
C VAL A 396 -22.00 -9.14 -0.25
N PHE A 397 -21.62 -7.86 -0.18
CA PHE A 397 -21.00 -7.15 -1.30
C PHE A 397 -20.02 -6.07 -0.82
N ASN A 398 -19.17 -5.63 -1.74
CA ASN A 398 -18.41 -4.39 -1.60
C ASN A 398 -18.14 -3.78 -2.98
N ALA A 399 -18.19 -2.45 -3.07
CA ALA A 399 -17.89 -1.66 -4.26
C ALA A 399 -16.93 -0.50 -3.93
N ASN A 400 -15.92 -0.78 -3.12
CA ASN A 400 -14.95 0.15 -2.56
C ASN A 400 -15.54 1.13 -1.52
N ASP A 401 -16.75 0.84 -1.04
CA ASP A 401 -17.32 1.52 0.12
C ASP A 401 -16.61 1.04 1.39
N SER A 402 -16.72 1.84 2.46
CA SER A 402 -16.18 1.45 3.77
C SER A 402 -16.78 0.13 4.27
N PHE A 403 -16.02 -0.59 5.06
CA PHE A 403 -16.33 -1.94 5.60
C PHE A 403 -17.74 -2.08 6.23
N TRP A 404 -18.32 -1.01 6.70
CA TRP A 404 -19.56 -1.07 7.47
C TRP A 404 -20.81 -1.39 6.64
N VAL A 405 -20.74 -1.35 5.31
CA VAL A 405 -21.84 -1.60 4.36
C VAL A 405 -21.64 -2.87 3.53
N PRO A 406 -21.35 -4.04 4.12
CA PRO A 406 -21.25 -5.28 3.34
C PRO A 406 -22.60 -5.87 2.95
N HIS A 407 -23.71 -5.25 3.39
CA HIS A 407 -25.07 -5.68 3.14
C HIS A 407 -26.05 -4.49 3.20
N ALA A 408 -27.05 -4.43 2.35
CA ALA A 408 -27.96 -3.29 2.20
C ALA A 408 -28.76 -2.93 3.46
N THR A 409 -29.00 -3.88 4.36
CA THR A 409 -29.80 -3.68 5.58
C THR A 409 -29.17 -4.23 6.86
N ALA A 410 -27.98 -4.83 6.79
CA ALA A 410 -27.26 -5.37 7.93
C ALA A 410 -25.84 -4.79 7.96
N PHE A 411 -25.73 -3.62 8.56
CA PHE A 411 -24.46 -2.92 8.67
C PHE A 411 -23.58 -3.54 9.75
N LEU A 412 -22.26 -3.55 9.50
CA LEU A 412 -21.28 -3.90 10.53
C LEU A 412 -21.17 -2.75 11.52
N ALA A 413 -21.69 -2.97 12.72
CA ALA A 413 -21.57 -2.06 13.84
C ALA A 413 -20.66 -2.69 14.90
N GLY A 414 -19.62 -1.97 15.34
CA GLY A 414 -18.67 -2.44 16.34
C GLY A 414 -17.68 -1.34 16.70
N ASP A 415 -16.80 -1.63 17.64
CA ASP A 415 -15.71 -0.74 18.04
C ASP A 415 -14.51 -0.90 17.07
N TYR A 416 -14.75 -0.60 15.79
CA TYR A 416 -13.74 -0.63 14.77
C TYR A 416 -12.97 0.69 14.70
N SER A 417 -11.68 0.61 14.42
CA SER A 417 -10.87 1.81 14.19
C SER A 417 -11.45 2.65 13.04
N PRO A 418 -11.63 3.97 13.19
CA PRO A 418 -12.04 4.84 12.09
C PRO A 418 -11.02 4.88 10.94
N LEU A 419 -9.79 4.36 11.16
CA LEU A 419 -8.78 4.21 10.12
C LEU A 419 -9.04 3.02 9.18
N HIS A 420 -9.89 2.05 9.57
CA HIS A 420 -10.43 1.04 8.65
C HIS A 420 -11.41 1.64 7.63
N GLY A 421 -11.94 2.80 7.91
CA GLY A 421 -12.93 3.49 7.14
C GLY A 421 -14.00 4.11 8.05
N ARG A 422 -14.64 5.16 7.56
CA ARG A 422 -15.69 5.86 8.30
C ARG A 422 -17.06 5.32 7.91
N GLN A 423 -18.01 5.47 8.83
CA GLN A 423 -19.40 5.21 8.52
C GLN A 423 -19.88 6.22 7.48
N GLU A 424 -20.19 5.74 6.29
CA GLU A 424 -20.68 6.54 5.17
C GLU A 424 -22.18 6.30 4.95
N THR A 425 -22.85 7.25 4.28
CA THR A 425 -24.18 6.97 3.74
C THR A 425 -24.07 5.98 2.58
N VAL A 426 -24.97 5.00 2.53
CA VAL A 426 -25.03 4.02 1.43
C VAL A 426 -25.05 4.77 0.09
N ARG A 427 -24.02 4.60 -0.72
CA ARG A 427 -23.94 5.19 -2.04
C ARG A 427 -24.67 4.29 -3.02
N SER A 428 -25.96 4.61 -3.25
CA SER A 428 -26.83 3.83 -4.17
C SER A 428 -26.32 3.76 -5.62
N THR A 429 -25.30 4.51 -5.99
CA THR A 429 -24.80 4.59 -7.38
C THR A 429 -23.64 3.65 -7.67
N ARG A 430 -23.02 3.04 -6.67
CA ARG A 430 -21.92 2.06 -6.84
C ARG A 430 -22.36 0.62 -6.65
N THR A 431 -23.40 0.41 -5.89
CA THR A 431 -24.03 -0.90 -5.61
C THR A 431 -25.34 -1.03 -6.36
#